data_3cd1e0bafcf46fe9284ba6ab01a5915f
#
_entry.id   3cd1e0bafcf46fe9284ba6ab01a5915f
#
_cell.length_a   1.000
_cell.length_b   1.000
_cell.length_c   1.000
_cell.angle_alpha   90.00
_cell.angle_beta   90.00
_cell.angle_gamma   90.00
#
_symmetry.space_group_name_H-M   'P 1'
#
loop_
_entity.id
_entity.type
_entity.pdbx_description
1 polymer ?
#
loop_
_entity_poly.entity_id
_entity_poly.type
_entity_poly.pdbx_seq_one_letter_code
_entity_poly.pdbx_strand_id
1 'polypeptide(L)'
;VQPTVELAKRNSQQRIDPLIEESAELRHLVVPARSRDSGNTVLAKRFPGGQLVLTGANSATGLRSMPARYVFLDEVDAYPGDVDGEGDPLALAEARTATFGHRKKLFIVSTPTIRGLSR
;
A
#
# COMPACT_ATOMS: atom_id res chain seq x y z
N VAL A 1 0.06 1.02 -2.20
CA VAL A 1 -0.31 2.44 -2.12
C VAL A 1 -1.45 2.71 -3.06
N GLN A 2 -2.52 3.31 -2.57
CA GLN A 2 -3.68 3.76 -3.33
C GLN A 2 -3.63 5.30 -3.46
N PRO A 3 -4.39 5.92 -4.35
CA PRO A 3 -4.40 7.39 -4.47
C PRO A 3 -4.74 8.12 -3.18
N THR A 4 -5.66 7.60 -2.38
CA THR A 4 -6.05 8.20 -1.10
C THR A 4 -6.13 7.15 0.00
N VAL A 5 -6.07 7.58 1.26
CA VAL A 5 -6.24 6.70 2.42
C VAL A 5 -7.65 6.08 2.42
N GLU A 6 -8.67 6.83 2.03
CA GLU A 6 -10.04 6.35 1.93
C GLU A 6 -10.17 5.20 0.92
N LEU A 7 -9.52 5.31 -0.24
CA LEU A 7 -9.48 4.24 -1.22
C LEU A 7 -8.69 3.04 -0.71
N ALA A 8 -7.62 3.26 0.05
CA ALA A 8 -6.87 2.18 0.69
C ALA A 8 -7.75 1.40 1.66
N LYS A 9 -8.54 2.08 2.49
CA LYS A 9 -9.49 1.44 3.41
C LYS A 9 -10.54 0.65 2.66
N ARG A 10 -11.13 1.24 1.62
CA ARG A 10 -12.15 0.58 0.80
C ARG A 10 -11.59 -0.67 0.14
N ASN A 11 -10.40 -0.57 -0.45
CA ASN A 11 -9.74 -1.69 -1.10
C ASN A 11 -9.43 -2.82 -0.12
N SER A 12 -8.99 -2.47 1.10
CA SER A 12 -8.75 -3.43 2.17
C SER A 12 -10.02 -4.22 2.50
N GLN A 13 -11.13 -3.52 2.71
CA GLN A 13 -12.39 -4.14 3.13
C GLN A 13 -13.11 -4.88 2.01
N GLN A 14 -13.07 -4.37 0.79
CA GLN A 14 -13.84 -4.92 -0.33
C GLN A 14 -13.06 -5.93 -1.17
N ARG A 15 -11.74 -5.89 -1.17
CA ARG A 15 -10.92 -6.75 -2.02
C ARG A 15 -9.90 -7.59 -1.26
N ILE A 16 -9.13 -6.98 -0.36
CA ILE A 16 -8.05 -7.68 0.35
C ILE A 16 -8.61 -8.66 1.38
N ASP A 17 -9.50 -8.21 2.25
CA ASP A 17 -10.10 -9.07 3.27
C ASP A 17 -10.87 -10.25 2.66
N PRO A 18 -11.74 -10.06 1.65
CA PRO A 18 -12.38 -11.20 0.99
C PRO A 18 -11.39 -12.16 0.33
N LEU A 19 -10.33 -11.64 -0.29
CA LEU A 19 -9.29 -12.48 -0.90
C LEU A 19 -8.62 -13.38 0.15
N ILE A 20 -8.30 -12.82 1.31
CA ILE A 20 -7.68 -13.58 2.41
C ILE A 20 -8.65 -14.63 2.96
N GLU A 21 -9.90 -14.24 3.21
CA GLU A 21 -10.91 -15.12 3.78
C GLU A 21 -11.27 -16.29 2.85
N GLU A 22 -11.28 -16.05 1.55
CA GLU A 22 -11.63 -17.06 0.54
C GLU A 22 -10.45 -17.93 0.10
N SER A 23 -9.23 -17.53 0.44
CA SER A 23 -8.03 -18.29 0.10
C SER A 23 -7.71 -19.28 1.22
N ALA A 24 -7.70 -20.58 0.88
CA ALA A 24 -7.39 -21.63 1.84
C ALA A 24 -5.99 -21.47 2.47
N GLU A 25 -5.03 -20.95 1.70
CA GLU A 25 -3.65 -20.75 2.14
C GLU A 25 -3.50 -19.51 3.02
N LEU A 26 -4.28 -18.46 2.77
CA LEU A 26 -4.10 -17.18 3.45
C LEU A 26 -4.93 -17.02 4.72
N ARG A 27 -6.14 -17.60 4.76
CA ARG A 27 -7.07 -17.39 5.91
C ARG A 27 -6.51 -17.90 7.24
N HIS A 28 -5.56 -18.81 7.22
CA HIS A 28 -4.89 -19.33 8.41
C HIS A 28 -3.68 -18.50 8.80
N LEU A 29 -3.18 -17.65 7.90
CA LEU A 29 -1.98 -16.85 8.13
C LEU A 29 -2.32 -15.43 8.59
N VAL A 30 -3.47 -14.91 8.21
CA VAL A 30 -3.88 -13.54 8.50
C VAL A 30 -5.13 -13.53 9.35
N VAL A 31 -5.01 -13.06 10.59
CA VAL A 31 -6.14 -12.98 11.53
C VAL A 31 -7.01 -11.77 11.17
N PRO A 32 -8.36 -11.90 11.19
CA PRO A 32 -9.25 -10.77 10.90
C PRO A 32 -9.02 -9.57 11.80
N ALA A 33 -9.16 -8.36 11.24
CA ALA A 33 -8.93 -7.11 11.94
C ALA A 33 -9.84 -6.90 13.17
N ARG A 34 -11.02 -7.52 13.18
CA ARG A 34 -11.98 -7.43 14.30
C ARG A 34 -11.65 -8.33 15.48
N SER A 35 -10.63 -9.18 15.37
CA SER A 35 -10.17 -9.97 16.52
C SER A 35 -9.36 -9.09 17.44
N ARG A 36 -9.69 -9.12 18.75
CA ARG A 36 -8.99 -8.32 19.77
C ARG A 36 -7.50 -8.66 19.86
N ASP A 37 -7.14 -9.90 19.60
CA ASP A 37 -5.78 -10.39 19.78
C ASP A 37 -4.95 -10.35 18.49
N SER A 38 -5.53 -9.90 17.39
CA SER A 38 -4.85 -9.97 16.09
C SER A 38 -3.74 -8.94 15.91
N GLY A 39 -3.87 -7.76 16.53
CA GLY A 39 -3.01 -6.63 16.23
C GLY A 39 -3.20 -6.08 14.81
N ASN A 40 -4.14 -6.62 14.04
CA ASN A 40 -4.44 -6.21 12.68
C ASN A 40 -5.48 -5.10 12.64
N THR A 41 -5.36 -4.23 11.64
CA THR A 41 -6.29 -3.13 11.39
C THR A 41 -6.73 -3.16 9.94
N VAL A 42 -7.62 -2.23 9.56
CA VAL A 42 -8.03 -2.07 8.17
C VAL A 42 -6.83 -1.78 7.27
N LEU A 43 -5.85 -1.02 7.76
CA LEU A 43 -4.68 -0.59 6.96
C LEU A 43 -3.42 -1.42 7.21
N ALA A 44 -3.46 -2.41 8.10
CA ALA A 44 -2.29 -3.25 8.38
C ALA A 44 -2.70 -4.70 8.62
N LYS A 45 -2.14 -5.61 7.84
CA LYS A 45 -2.40 -7.05 7.92
C LYS A 45 -1.09 -7.76 8.25
N ARG A 46 -1.00 -8.34 9.44
CA ARG A 46 0.18 -9.09 9.87
C ARG A 46 0.05 -10.56 9.51
N PHE A 47 1.17 -11.16 9.16
CA PHE A 47 1.29 -12.58 8.90
C PHE A 47 2.68 -13.05 9.34
N PRO A 48 2.91 -14.37 9.51
CA PRO A 48 4.22 -14.86 9.89
C PRO A 48 5.31 -14.43 8.91
N GLY A 49 6.30 -13.72 9.41
CA GLY A 49 7.43 -13.23 8.60
C GLY A 49 7.24 -11.87 7.95
N GLY A 50 6.10 -11.20 8.15
CA GLY A 50 5.91 -9.88 7.55
C GLY A 50 4.58 -9.23 7.84
N GLN A 51 4.32 -8.16 7.11
CA GLN A 51 3.04 -7.45 7.17
C GLN A 51 2.77 -6.72 5.86
N LEU A 52 1.50 -6.58 5.55
CA LEU A 52 1.01 -5.75 4.45
C LEU A 52 0.46 -4.45 5.04
N VAL A 53 1.03 -3.33 4.63
CA VAL A 53 0.55 -2.01 5.04
C VAL A 53 -0.07 -1.31 3.85
N LEU A 54 -1.29 -0.80 4.03
CA LEU A 54 -2.00 -0.04 3.01
C LEU A 54 -1.96 1.44 3.38
N THR A 55 -1.69 2.29 2.41
CA THR A 55 -1.65 3.73 2.62
C THR A 55 -2.09 4.47 1.36
N GLY A 56 -2.32 5.78 1.50
CA GLY A 56 -2.67 6.66 0.39
C GLY A 56 -1.51 7.53 -0.05
N ALA A 57 -1.48 7.83 -1.35
CA ALA A 57 -0.50 8.76 -1.91
C ALA A 57 -0.70 10.19 -1.42
N ASN A 58 -1.81 10.48 -0.76
CA ASN A 58 -2.10 11.76 -0.11
C ASN A 58 -1.65 11.82 1.36
N SER A 59 -0.94 10.79 1.85
CA SER A 59 -0.46 10.73 3.24
C SER A 59 1.06 10.71 3.28
N ALA A 60 1.67 11.85 3.57
CA ALA A 60 3.12 11.95 3.70
C ALA A 60 3.65 11.05 4.83
N THR A 61 2.94 11.02 5.96
CA THR A 61 3.29 10.17 7.10
C THR A 61 3.26 8.70 6.72
N GLY A 62 2.21 8.26 6.02
CA GLY A 62 2.09 6.87 5.57
C GLY A 62 3.22 6.46 4.63
N LEU A 63 3.63 7.38 3.75
CA LEU A 63 4.69 7.12 2.78
C LEU A 63 6.10 7.13 3.39
N ARG A 64 6.27 7.70 4.58
CA ARG A 64 7.57 7.80 5.25
C ARG A 64 7.78 6.81 6.38
N SER A 65 6.73 6.14 6.81
CA SER A 65 6.71 5.56 8.14
C SER A 65 7.56 4.31 8.35
N MET A 66 7.91 3.57 7.29
CA MET A 66 8.70 2.35 7.49
C MET A 66 9.36 1.87 6.21
N PRO A 67 10.49 1.13 6.32
CA PRO A 67 11.10 0.46 5.17
C PRO A 67 10.17 -0.62 4.62
N ALA A 68 10.19 -0.81 3.29
CA ALA A 68 9.42 -1.84 2.62
C ALA A 68 10.24 -2.47 1.51
N ARG A 69 10.31 -3.80 1.48
CA ARG A 69 10.99 -4.53 0.42
C ARG A 69 10.19 -4.53 -0.86
N TYR A 70 8.87 -4.67 -0.76
CA TYR A 70 7.96 -4.67 -1.88
C TYR A 70 7.00 -3.50 -1.76
N VAL A 71 6.92 -2.69 -2.80
CA VAL A 71 6.00 -1.54 -2.85
C VAL A 71 5.13 -1.68 -4.09
N PHE A 72 3.82 -1.66 -3.89
CA PHE A 72 2.82 -1.71 -4.94
C PHE A 72 2.16 -0.34 -5.05
N LEU A 73 2.34 0.31 -6.18
CA LEU A 73 1.78 1.63 -6.47
C LEU A 73 0.67 1.46 -7.49
N ASP A 74 -0.56 1.59 -7.05
CA ASP A 74 -1.75 1.37 -7.85
C ASP A 74 -2.42 2.70 -8.19
N GLU A 75 -2.94 2.83 -9.41
CA GLU A 75 -3.63 4.04 -9.89
C GLU A 75 -2.74 5.29 -9.80
N VAL A 76 -1.48 5.17 -10.20
CA VAL A 76 -0.50 6.27 -10.03
C VAL A 76 -0.87 7.54 -10.78
N ASP A 77 -1.67 7.43 -11.84
CA ASP A 77 -2.11 8.58 -12.61
C ASP A 77 -3.01 9.52 -11.79
N ALA A 78 -3.64 9.00 -10.73
CA ALA A 78 -4.49 9.75 -9.81
C ALA A 78 -3.73 10.30 -8.60
N TYR A 79 -2.42 10.08 -8.51
CA TYR A 79 -1.63 10.58 -7.40
C TYR A 79 -1.41 12.08 -7.50
N PRO A 80 -1.35 12.81 -6.36
CA PRO A 80 -0.97 14.22 -6.39
C PRO A 80 0.49 14.39 -6.84
N GLY A 81 0.82 15.57 -7.35
CA GLY A 81 2.20 15.87 -7.74
C GLY A 81 3.10 16.13 -6.55
N ASP A 82 2.52 16.55 -5.43
CA ASP A 82 3.23 16.84 -4.19
C ASP A 82 2.36 16.44 -3.00
N VAL A 83 2.97 15.93 -1.93
CA VAL A 83 2.28 15.52 -0.71
C VAL A 83 2.77 16.37 0.45
N ASP A 84 1.90 17.27 0.92
CA ASP A 84 2.16 18.11 2.09
C ASP A 84 3.49 18.89 2.02
N GLY A 85 3.92 19.31 0.83
CA GLY A 85 5.18 20.00 0.65
C GLY A 85 6.41 19.10 0.70
N GLU A 86 6.25 17.79 0.78
CA GLU A 86 7.38 16.86 0.91
C GLU A 86 7.81 16.21 -0.41
N GLY A 87 7.14 16.52 -1.49
CA GLY A 87 7.52 16.07 -2.82
C GLY A 87 6.59 15.05 -3.44
N ASP A 88 7.07 14.42 -4.52
CA ASP A 88 6.31 13.44 -5.30
C ASP A 88 6.07 12.16 -4.48
N PRO A 89 4.82 11.71 -4.34
CA PRO A 89 4.53 10.46 -3.62
C PRO A 89 5.24 9.24 -4.19
N LEU A 90 5.50 9.18 -5.49
CA LEU A 90 6.28 8.08 -6.08
C LEU A 90 7.70 8.04 -5.52
N ALA A 91 8.35 9.20 -5.43
CA ALA A 91 9.70 9.30 -4.88
C ALA A 91 9.73 8.97 -3.38
N LEU A 92 8.75 9.43 -2.64
CA LEU A 92 8.63 9.11 -1.20
C LEU A 92 8.44 7.60 -0.97
N ALA A 93 7.59 6.97 -1.76
CA ALA A 93 7.36 5.53 -1.67
C ALA A 93 8.60 4.72 -2.07
N GLU A 94 9.28 5.12 -3.13
CA GLU A 94 10.52 4.47 -3.58
C GLU A 94 11.62 4.54 -2.53
N ALA A 95 11.72 5.66 -1.82
CA ALA A 95 12.70 5.82 -0.75
C ALA A 95 12.56 4.76 0.36
N ARG A 96 11.37 4.18 0.56
CA ARG A 96 11.15 3.12 1.54
C ARG A 96 11.87 1.82 1.19
N THR A 97 12.22 1.62 -0.08
CA THR A 97 12.91 0.41 -0.53
C THR A 97 14.42 0.49 -0.45
N ALA A 98 14.98 1.65 -0.13
CA ALA A 98 16.43 1.90 -0.18
C ALA A 98 17.26 0.93 0.68
N THR A 99 16.76 0.57 1.87
CA THR A 99 17.43 -0.36 2.79
C THR A 99 17.66 -1.76 2.18
N PHE A 100 16.81 -2.16 1.24
CA PHE A 100 16.84 -3.52 0.68
C PHE A 100 17.71 -3.66 -0.56
N GLY A 101 18.22 -2.54 -1.12
CA GLY A 101 19.13 -2.54 -2.26
C GLY A 101 18.58 -3.32 -3.45
N HIS A 102 19.33 -4.31 -3.94
CA HIS A 102 18.93 -5.12 -5.10
C HIS A 102 17.79 -6.11 -4.82
N ARG A 103 17.42 -6.32 -3.57
CA ARG A 103 16.32 -7.22 -3.18
C ARG A 103 14.96 -6.55 -3.20
N LYS A 104 14.92 -5.25 -3.44
CA LYS A 104 13.67 -4.49 -3.54
C LYS A 104 12.93 -4.78 -4.82
N LYS A 105 11.60 -4.60 -4.80
CA LYS A 105 10.76 -4.58 -6.01
C LYS A 105 9.72 -3.49 -5.91
N LEU A 106 9.56 -2.79 -7.01
CA LEU A 106 8.58 -1.72 -7.17
C LEU A 106 7.63 -2.14 -8.28
N PHE A 107 6.33 -2.20 -7.96
CA PHE A 107 5.28 -2.55 -8.92
C PHE A 107 4.43 -1.30 -9.14
N ILE A 108 4.38 -0.82 -10.37
CA ILE A 108 3.63 0.39 -10.72
C ILE A 108 2.55 0.00 -11.72
N VAL A 109 1.30 0.26 -11.38
CA VAL A 109 0.13 -0.06 -12.21
C VAL A 109 -0.74 1.17 -12.32
N SER A 110 -1.16 1.48 -13.53
CA SER A 110 -2.08 2.59 -13.76
C SER A 110 -2.74 2.51 -15.13
N THR A 111 -3.86 3.21 -15.26
CA THR A 111 -4.53 3.46 -16.53
C THR A 111 -4.30 4.92 -16.90
N PRO A 112 -3.72 5.23 -18.05
CA PRO A 112 -3.52 6.62 -18.49
C PRO A 112 -4.86 7.34 -18.63
N THR A 113 -4.93 8.56 -18.15
CA THR A 113 -6.16 9.37 -18.20
C THR A 113 -6.07 10.54 -19.17
N ILE A 114 -4.92 11.24 -19.20
CA ILE A 114 -4.74 12.41 -20.02
C ILE A 114 -3.45 12.28 -20.82
N ARG A 115 -3.57 12.37 -22.15
CA ARG A 115 -2.41 12.30 -23.04
C ARG A 115 -1.39 13.39 -22.70
N GLY A 116 -0.14 13.00 -22.50
CA GLY A 116 0.95 13.91 -22.20
C GLY A 116 1.09 14.28 -20.73
N LEU A 117 0.10 13.93 -19.87
CA LEU A 117 0.13 14.21 -18.44
C LEU A 117 0.15 12.95 -17.58
N SER A 118 -0.22 11.81 -18.15
CA SER A 118 -0.21 10.53 -17.42
C SER A 118 1.22 10.10 -17.05
N ARG A 119 1.32 9.44 -15.91
CA ARG A 119 2.59 8.96 -15.36
C ARG A 119 2.98 7.58 -15.85
#